data_40f4145d53141b2ae83a0434465a2716
#
_entry.id   40f4145d53141b2ae83a0434465a2716
#
_cell.length_a   1.000
_cell.length_b   1.000
_cell.length_c   1.000
_cell.angle_alpha   90.00
_cell.angle_beta   90.00
_cell.angle_gamma   90.00
#
_symmetry.space_group_name_H-M   'P 1'
#
loop_
_entity.id
_entity.type
_entity.pdbx_description
1 polymer ?
#
loop_
_entity_poly.entity_id
_entity_poly.type
_entity_poly.pdbx_seq_one_letter_code
_entity_poly.pdbx_strand_id
1 'polypeptide(L)'
;MAKRRPSGDGMVRKRDDGRWEGRIVVGHKENGDSIFHYVSAKTQKALMEKLHRCIVEYDGAELTEDCRMTLGEWLDIWLRECAEPSVRPSTYAGYCGYAERSIKPFLGSKQISKVTAADVQTLYRKLQREGGVDGGALSPATVRRIHGVLHQALNVAVDRHLIVKNPTDDVTLPKKVTAAKTILNDKQLERFMEAIKTDEHWHDFFYLEITTGLRRGELCGLMWTDFDAEKGTLTVRRTLHNKEGGGYYVGETKTGAGRRIIKLPPSTVQLLSERKRTSISQWIFPNPIHPEDPIMPNSGYTRMKKLLAEAGLPDMRFHDLRHTFATHALTSGVDAKTLSGILGHTKTSFTLDTYTHVTGDMHRKASGIVGEFMSDFVVKG
;
A
#
# COMPACT_ATOMS: atom_id res chain seq x y z
N MET A 1 -21.06 53.21 31.46
CA MET A 1 -20.41 53.02 30.14
C MET A 1 -19.74 51.64 30.15
N ALA A 2 -20.14 50.72 29.26
CA ALA A 2 -19.51 49.41 29.17
C ALA A 2 -18.09 49.57 28.61
N LYS A 3 -17.08 49.08 29.35
CA LYS A 3 -15.68 49.06 28.89
C LYS A 3 -15.58 48.35 27.56
N ARG A 4 -15.09 49.08 26.50
CA ARG A 4 -14.72 48.48 25.23
C ARG A 4 -13.68 47.39 25.48
N ARG A 5 -13.95 46.17 25.04
CA ARG A 5 -12.98 45.04 25.12
C ARG A 5 -11.79 45.35 24.20
N PRO A 6 -10.57 44.85 24.56
CA PRO A 6 -9.42 44.96 23.67
C PRO A 6 -9.69 44.36 22.29
N SER A 7 -9.02 44.87 21.28
CA SER A 7 -9.04 44.31 19.93
C SER A 7 -8.42 42.93 19.97
N GLY A 8 -9.19 41.88 19.61
CA GLY A 8 -8.76 40.49 19.66
C GLY A 8 -9.64 39.57 20.53
N ASP A 9 -10.40 40.12 21.50
CA ASP A 9 -11.22 39.32 22.46
C ASP A 9 -12.51 38.71 21.84
N GLY A 10 -12.73 38.86 20.54
CA GLY A 10 -13.92 38.37 19.85
C GLY A 10 -15.22 39.10 20.22
N MET A 11 -16.22 39.00 19.36
CA MET A 11 -17.55 39.55 19.60
C MET A 11 -18.43 38.51 20.29
N VAL A 12 -19.18 38.94 21.32
CA VAL A 12 -20.14 38.05 22.06
C VAL A 12 -21.50 38.73 22.07
N ARG A 13 -22.54 37.98 21.69
CA ARG A 13 -23.94 38.42 21.75
C ARG A 13 -24.86 37.29 22.25
N LYS A 14 -26.00 37.65 22.79
CA LYS A 14 -27.10 36.71 23.06
C LYS A 14 -28.03 36.71 21.85
N ARG A 15 -28.39 35.55 21.35
CA ARG A 15 -29.33 35.38 20.23
C ARG A 15 -30.77 35.36 20.75
N ASP A 16 -31.69 35.56 19.84
CA ASP A 16 -33.12 35.55 20.14
C ASP A 16 -33.62 34.20 20.63
N ASP A 17 -32.94 33.10 20.21
CA ASP A 17 -33.17 31.73 20.68
C ASP A 17 -32.64 31.46 22.09
N GLY A 18 -32.14 32.47 22.79
CA GLY A 18 -31.59 32.42 24.15
C GLY A 18 -30.16 31.90 24.23
N ARG A 19 -29.56 31.43 23.16
CA ARG A 19 -28.16 30.99 23.12
C ARG A 19 -27.18 32.15 23.04
N TRP A 20 -26.00 31.96 23.56
CA TRP A 20 -24.87 32.85 23.43
C TRP A 20 -24.04 32.51 22.21
N GLU A 21 -23.69 33.50 21.41
CA GLU A 21 -22.84 33.38 20.22
C GLU A 21 -21.63 34.30 20.35
N GLY A 22 -20.46 33.76 19.96
CA GLY A 22 -19.24 34.56 19.82
C GLY A 22 -18.61 34.34 18.45
N ARG A 23 -17.80 35.27 17.99
CA ARG A 23 -17.02 35.17 16.77
C ARG A 23 -15.64 35.77 16.93
N ILE A 24 -14.65 35.17 16.27
CA ILE A 24 -13.28 35.66 16.15
C ILE A 24 -12.97 35.84 14.67
N VAL A 25 -12.05 36.73 14.34
CA VAL A 25 -11.49 36.86 12.98
C VAL A 25 -10.44 35.79 12.83
N VAL A 26 -10.52 35.01 11.74
CA VAL A 26 -9.60 33.89 11.47
C VAL A 26 -8.89 34.06 10.13
N GLY A 27 -9.13 35.13 9.41
CA GLY A 27 -8.52 35.48 8.14
C GLY A 27 -9.22 36.64 7.46
N HIS A 28 -8.79 36.93 6.24
CA HIS A 28 -9.37 38.00 5.41
C HIS A 28 -9.60 37.46 3.99
N LYS A 29 -10.62 38.00 3.34
CA LYS A 29 -10.90 37.77 1.93
C LYS A 29 -9.96 38.61 1.07
N GLU A 30 -9.89 38.34 -0.23
CA GLU A 30 -9.11 39.13 -1.18
C GLU A 30 -9.54 40.62 -1.21
N ASN A 31 -10.81 40.89 -0.94
CA ASN A 31 -11.36 42.28 -0.87
C ASN A 31 -11.12 42.97 0.50
N GLY A 32 -10.40 42.29 1.44
CA GLY A 32 -10.11 42.82 2.77
C GLY A 32 -11.18 42.57 3.84
N ASP A 33 -12.32 41.95 3.50
CA ASP A 33 -13.36 41.59 4.47
C ASP A 33 -12.89 40.48 5.40
N SER A 34 -13.22 40.58 6.70
CA SER A 34 -12.86 39.62 7.70
C SER A 34 -13.61 38.27 7.53
N ILE A 35 -12.90 37.16 7.63
CA ILE A 35 -13.46 35.82 7.75
C ILE A 35 -13.64 35.49 9.24
N PHE A 36 -14.86 35.11 9.62
CA PHE A 36 -15.22 34.87 11.01
C PHE A 36 -15.42 33.39 11.29
N HIS A 37 -14.85 32.93 12.40
CA HIS A 37 -15.20 31.67 13.03
C HIS A 37 -16.23 31.89 14.13
N TYR A 38 -17.36 31.17 14.11
CA TYR A 38 -18.47 31.33 15.05
C TYR A 38 -18.50 30.17 16.04
N VAL A 39 -18.69 30.51 17.32
CA VAL A 39 -18.91 29.56 18.40
C VAL A 39 -20.21 29.88 19.12
N SER A 40 -20.91 28.85 19.62
CA SER A 40 -22.14 29.03 20.39
C SER A 40 -22.17 28.15 21.62
N ALA A 41 -22.90 28.63 22.66
CA ALA A 41 -23.12 27.89 23.88
C ALA A 41 -24.46 28.26 24.54
N LYS A 42 -24.98 27.41 25.45
CA LYS A 42 -26.19 27.67 26.21
C LYS A 42 -26.02 28.77 27.27
N THR A 43 -24.81 28.93 27.81
CA THR A 43 -24.48 29.93 28.85
C THR A 43 -23.32 30.81 28.41
N GLN A 44 -23.27 32.02 28.91
CA GLN A 44 -22.18 32.96 28.64
C GLN A 44 -20.82 32.44 29.10
N LYS A 45 -20.78 31.80 30.28
CA LYS A 45 -19.53 31.19 30.83
C LYS A 45 -18.98 30.12 29.89
N ALA A 46 -19.82 29.17 29.47
CA ALA A 46 -19.41 28.13 28.54
C ALA A 46 -19.01 28.67 27.16
N LEU A 47 -19.63 29.80 26.70
CA LEU A 47 -19.21 30.48 25.50
C LEU A 47 -17.80 31.07 25.64
N MET A 48 -17.53 31.75 26.76
CA MET A 48 -16.22 32.37 26.99
C MET A 48 -15.10 31.32 27.03
N GLU A 49 -15.32 30.19 27.68
CA GLU A 49 -14.35 29.07 27.69
C GLU A 49 -14.09 28.51 26.29
N LYS A 50 -15.13 28.40 25.44
CA LYS A 50 -14.99 28.00 24.04
C LYS A 50 -14.24 29.06 23.22
N LEU A 51 -14.61 30.34 23.40
CA LEU A 51 -14.03 31.44 22.68
C LEU A 51 -12.54 31.58 22.98
N HIS A 52 -12.15 31.46 24.27
CA HIS A 52 -10.74 31.47 24.65
C HIS A 52 -9.94 30.33 23.98
N ARG A 53 -10.51 29.13 23.94
CA ARG A 53 -9.88 28.01 23.21
C ARG A 53 -9.70 28.31 21.73
N CYS A 54 -10.73 28.87 21.09
CA CYS A 54 -10.64 29.26 19.68
C CYS A 54 -9.64 30.38 19.45
N ILE A 55 -9.54 31.37 20.34
CA ILE A 55 -8.54 32.43 20.21
C ILE A 55 -7.12 31.84 20.23
N VAL A 56 -6.83 30.92 21.13
CA VAL A 56 -5.52 30.24 21.19
C VAL A 56 -5.28 29.34 19.98
N GLU A 57 -6.32 28.62 19.52
CA GLU A 57 -6.23 27.70 18.39
C GLU A 57 -6.01 28.44 17.06
N TYR A 58 -6.62 29.61 16.90
CA TYR A 58 -6.56 30.41 15.66
C TYR A 58 -5.59 31.61 15.77
N ASP A 59 -4.74 31.64 16.80
CA ASP A 59 -3.76 32.73 16.99
C ASP A 59 -2.78 32.77 15.81
N GLY A 60 -2.73 33.92 15.12
CA GLY A 60 -1.92 34.09 13.92
C GLY A 60 -2.42 33.36 12.65
N ALA A 61 -3.62 32.76 12.67
CA ALA A 61 -4.17 32.09 11.49
C ALA A 61 -4.69 33.12 10.48
N GLU A 62 -4.34 32.90 9.21
CA GLU A 62 -4.86 33.66 8.06
C GLU A 62 -5.57 32.71 7.08
N LEU A 63 -6.78 32.23 7.46
CA LEU A 63 -7.57 31.37 6.59
C LEU A 63 -8.07 32.12 5.36
N THR A 64 -8.10 31.40 4.22
CA THR A 64 -8.68 31.87 2.96
C THR A 64 -10.19 31.68 2.90
N GLU A 65 -10.88 32.30 1.95
CA GLU A 65 -12.33 32.17 1.74
C GLU A 65 -12.73 30.68 1.46
N ASP A 66 -11.84 29.93 0.83
CA ASP A 66 -12.01 28.52 0.51
C ASP A 66 -12.09 27.60 1.75
N CYS A 67 -11.79 28.11 2.94
CA CYS A 67 -12.01 27.37 4.20
C CYS A 67 -13.48 26.96 4.42
N ARG A 68 -14.42 27.51 3.63
CA ARG A 68 -15.84 27.16 3.66
C ARG A 68 -16.22 25.97 2.81
N MET A 69 -15.35 25.52 1.88
CA MET A 69 -15.63 24.35 1.07
C MET A 69 -15.80 23.09 1.94
N THR A 70 -16.48 22.10 1.41
CA THR A 70 -16.62 20.81 2.08
C THR A 70 -15.34 19.97 1.96
N LEU A 71 -15.16 19.02 2.86
CA LEU A 71 -14.05 18.08 2.77
C LEU A 71 -14.10 17.26 1.45
N GLY A 72 -15.31 16.94 0.96
CA GLY A 72 -15.48 16.23 -0.30
C GLY A 72 -14.96 17.02 -1.51
N GLU A 73 -15.35 18.30 -1.61
CA GLU A 73 -14.86 19.21 -2.66
C GLU A 73 -13.34 19.39 -2.59
N TRP A 74 -12.79 19.55 -1.37
CA TRP A 74 -11.35 19.62 -1.18
C TRP A 74 -10.63 18.35 -1.64
N LEU A 75 -11.14 17.17 -1.30
CA LEU A 75 -10.56 15.91 -1.72
C LEU A 75 -10.52 15.76 -3.25
N ASP A 76 -11.55 16.23 -3.96
CA ASP A 76 -11.58 16.24 -5.43
C ASP A 76 -10.50 17.14 -6.02
N ILE A 77 -10.35 18.34 -5.47
CA ILE A 77 -9.31 19.28 -5.87
C ILE A 77 -7.92 18.67 -5.60
N TRP A 78 -7.69 18.20 -4.38
CA TRP A 78 -6.41 17.61 -3.99
C TRP A 78 -6.02 16.38 -4.82
N LEU A 79 -6.98 15.49 -5.09
CA LEU A 79 -6.76 14.32 -5.94
C LEU A 79 -6.30 14.74 -7.33
N ARG A 80 -7.00 15.67 -7.96
CA ARG A 80 -6.70 16.13 -9.32
C ARG A 80 -5.41 16.93 -9.40
N GLU A 81 -5.21 17.88 -8.49
CA GLU A 81 -4.12 18.86 -8.61
C GLU A 81 -2.81 18.40 -7.95
N CYS A 82 -2.90 17.62 -6.88
CA CYS A 82 -1.73 17.25 -6.09
C CYS A 82 -1.38 15.76 -6.21
N ALA A 83 -2.38 14.88 -6.12
CA ALA A 83 -2.12 13.46 -6.10
C ALA A 83 -1.84 12.90 -7.50
N GLU A 84 -2.69 13.19 -8.49
CA GLU A 84 -2.57 12.67 -9.85
C GLU A 84 -1.19 12.90 -10.47
N PRO A 85 -0.61 14.14 -10.46
CA PRO A 85 0.70 14.37 -11.04
C PRO A 85 1.87 13.79 -10.22
N SER A 86 1.64 13.44 -8.93
CA SER A 86 2.72 13.06 -8.01
C SER A 86 2.85 11.57 -7.78
N VAL A 87 1.83 10.75 -8.10
CA VAL A 87 1.83 9.32 -7.83
C VAL A 87 1.59 8.50 -9.09
N ARG A 88 1.92 7.20 -9.04
CA ARG A 88 1.64 6.28 -10.14
C ARG A 88 0.13 6.07 -10.33
N PRO A 89 -0.34 5.76 -11.55
CA PRO A 89 -1.77 5.57 -11.85
C PRO A 89 -2.48 4.59 -10.91
N SER A 90 -1.84 3.47 -10.57
CA SER A 90 -2.41 2.49 -9.63
C SER A 90 -2.52 3.00 -8.19
N THR A 91 -1.63 3.91 -7.76
CA THR A 91 -1.70 4.54 -6.45
C THR A 91 -2.81 5.60 -6.45
N TYR A 92 -2.90 6.38 -7.52
CA TYR A 92 -3.96 7.37 -7.72
C TYR A 92 -5.34 6.73 -7.70
N ALA A 93 -5.56 5.66 -8.46
CA ALA A 93 -6.81 4.89 -8.43
C ALA A 93 -7.15 4.39 -7.01
N GLY A 94 -6.14 3.96 -6.25
CA GLY A 94 -6.32 3.59 -4.84
C GLY A 94 -6.75 4.78 -3.96
N TYR A 95 -6.16 5.96 -4.17
CA TYR A 95 -6.51 7.18 -3.44
C TYR A 95 -7.95 7.62 -3.74
N CYS A 96 -8.34 7.65 -5.03
CA CYS A 96 -9.72 7.89 -5.45
C CYS A 96 -10.68 6.91 -4.78
N GLY A 97 -10.36 5.62 -4.81
CA GLY A 97 -11.17 4.59 -4.19
C GLY A 97 -11.34 4.77 -2.68
N TYR A 98 -10.32 5.21 -1.95
CA TYR A 98 -10.42 5.50 -0.52
C TYR A 98 -11.23 6.78 -0.26
N ALA A 99 -11.04 7.82 -1.06
CA ALA A 99 -11.82 9.05 -0.94
C ALA A 99 -13.31 8.79 -1.16
N GLU A 100 -13.68 8.13 -2.27
CA GLU A 100 -15.08 7.92 -2.66
C GLU A 100 -15.80 6.94 -1.75
N ARG A 101 -15.19 5.79 -1.43
CA ARG A 101 -15.88 4.73 -0.69
C ARG A 101 -15.76 4.84 0.82
N SER A 102 -14.71 5.49 1.33
CA SER A 102 -14.40 5.43 2.76
C SER A 102 -14.41 6.77 3.47
N ILE A 103 -14.14 7.89 2.79
CA ILE A 103 -14.07 9.20 3.45
C ILE A 103 -15.30 10.04 3.15
N LYS A 104 -15.63 10.29 1.88
CA LYS A 104 -16.73 11.15 1.46
C LYS A 104 -18.10 10.74 2.00
N PRO A 105 -18.48 9.44 2.08
CA PRO A 105 -19.78 9.06 2.61
C PRO A 105 -20.00 9.45 4.07
N PHE A 106 -18.93 9.65 4.83
CA PHE A 106 -19.01 9.95 6.27
C PHE A 106 -18.66 11.41 6.60
N LEU A 107 -17.71 11.99 5.93
CA LEU A 107 -17.18 13.33 6.22
C LEU A 107 -17.25 14.29 5.04
N GLY A 108 -17.59 13.83 3.85
CA GLY A 108 -17.51 14.63 2.62
C GLY A 108 -18.39 15.89 2.63
N SER A 109 -19.56 15.83 3.24
CA SER A 109 -20.48 16.98 3.33
C SER A 109 -20.10 17.99 4.43
N LYS A 110 -19.12 17.66 5.28
CA LYS A 110 -18.72 18.53 6.37
C LYS A 110 -17.76 19.62 5.84
N GLN A 111 -17.98 20.85 6.28
CA GLN A 111 -17.05 21.96 5.97
C GLN A 111 -15.65 21.63 6.49
N ILE A 112 -14.62 21.83 5.66
CA ILE A 112 -13.25 21.38 5.96
C ILE A 112 -12.72 22.01 7.26
N SER A 113 -12.97 23.30 7.47
CA SER A 113 -12.56 24.01 8.69
C SER A 113 -13.29 23.56 9.96
N LYS A 114 -14.34 22.73 9.84
CA LYS A 114 -15.10 22.16 10.97
C LYS A 114 -14.83 20.68 11.21
N VAL A 115 -13.95 20.07 10.43
CA VAL A 115 -13.53 18.68 10.65
C VAL A 115 -12.64 18.61 11.88
N THR A 116 -13.00 17.78 12.85
CA THR A 116 -12.28 17.64 14.12
C THR A 116 -11.60 16.26 14.22
N ALA A 117 -10.60 16.14 15.11
CA ALA A 117 -10.00 14.86 15.43
C ALA A 117 -11.03 13.81 15.92
N ALA A 118 -12.07 14.26 16.63
CA ALA A 118 -13.17 13.39 17.07
C ALA A 118 -13.98 12.83 15.90
N ASP A 119 -14.22 13.62 14.85
CA ASP A 119 -14.88 13.17 13.63
C ASP A 119 -14.05 12.10 12.91
N VAL A 120 -12.75 12.38 12.75
CA VAL A 120 -11.80 11.44 12.12
C VAL A 120 -11.69 10.16 12.94
N GLN A 121 -11.61 10.24 14.25
CA GLN A 121 -11.60 9.07 15.12
C GLN A 121 -12.90 8.25 15.02
N THR A 122 -14.02 8.91 14.87
CA THR A 122 -15.33 8.25 14.67
C THR A 122 -15.39 7.57 13.30
N LEU A 123 -14.86 8.21 12.24
CA LEU A 123 -14.70 7.59 10.93
C LEU A 123 -13.91 6.27 11.03
N TYR A 124 -12.75 6.27 11.69
CA TYR A 124 -11.92 5.05 11.79
C TYR A 124 -12.63 3.92 12.55
N ARG A 125 -13.38 4.24 13.61
CA ARG A 125 -14.20 3.23 14.32
C ARG A 125 -15.28 2.64 13.42
N LYS A 126 -15.96 3.46 12.63
CA LYS A 126 -16.98 3.00 11.66
C LYS A 126 -16.35 2.10 10.60
N LEU A 127 -15.24 2.53 10.00
CA LEU A 127 -14.53 1.73 9.00
C LEU A 127 -14.10 0.36 9.53
N GLN A 128 -13.71 0.27 10.80
CA GLN A 128 -13.35 -0.99 11.45
C GLN A 128 -14.56 -1.90 11.76
N ARG A 129 -15.79 -1.40 11.67
CA ARG A 129 -17.01 -2.18 11.92
C ARG A 129 -17.74 -2.53 10.64
N GLU A 130 -17.89 -1.58 9.73
CA GLU A 130 -18.79 -1.64 8.58
C GLU A 130 -18.23 -0.98 7.30
N GLY A 131 -16.93 -0.73 7.25
CA GLY A 131 -16.31 0.01 6.12
C GLY A 131 -16.05 -0.79 4.86
N GLY A 132 -16.26 -2.10 4.86
CA GLY A 132 -16.09 -2.97 3.69
C GLY A 132 -17.22 -2.85 2.67
N VAL A 133 -16.97 -3.25 1.43
CA VAL A 133 -17.95 -3.21 0.32
C VAL A 133 -19.22 -3.99 0.67
N ASP A 134 -19.08 -5.10 1.38
CA ASP A 134 -20.20 -5.95 1.82
C ASP A 134 -20.69 -5.60 3.24
N GLY A 135 -20.41 -4.39 3.72
CA GLY A 135 -20.75 -3.95 5.07
C GLY A 135 -19.90 -4.58 6.18
N GLY A 136 -18.85 -5.31 5.83
CA GLY A 136 -17.93 -5.93 6.78
C GLY A 136 -16.86 -4.96 7.31
N ALA A 137 -16.08 -5.41 8.28
CA ALA A 137 -15.00 -4.65 8.88
C ALA A 137 -13.80 -4.46 7.92
N LEU A 138 -13.23 -3.27 7.86
CA LEU A 138 -11.95 -3.06 7.21
C LEU A 138 -10.78 -3.47 8.13
N SER A 139 -9.75 -4.04 7.52
CA SER A 139 -8.53 -4.39 8.26
C SER A 139 -7.82 -3.15 8.83
N PRO A 140 -7.11 -3.27 9.97
CA PRO A 140 -6.27 -2.20 10.50
C PRO A 140 -5.30 -1.59 9.47
N ALA A 141 -4.75 -2.43 8.59
CA ALA A 141 -3.86 -1.98 7.53
C ALA A 141 -4.57 -1.09 6.50
N THR A 142 -5.83 -1.41 6.15
CA THR A 142 -6.64 -0.61 5.23
C THR A 142 -7.00 0.74 5.85
N VAL A 143 -7.44 0.75 7.12
CA VAL A 143 -7.76 2.00 7.84
C VAL A 143 -6.53 2.92 7.93
N ARG A 144 -5.34 2.35 8.16
CA ARG A 144 -4.08 3.13 8.15
C ARG A 144 -3.74 3.71 6.77
N ARG A 145 -4.08 3.02 5.68
CA ARG A 145 -3.91 3.56 4.31
C ARG A 145 -4.89 4.71 4.05
N ILE A 146 -6.14 4.57 4.47
CA ILE A 146 -7.16 5.64 4.38
C ILE A 146 -6.71 6.85 5.19
N HIS A 147 -6.20 6.64 6.41
CA HIS A 147 -5.59 7.72 7.20
C HIS A 147 -4.46 8.41 6.43
N GLY A 148 -3.53 7.65 5.82
CA GLY A 148 -2.42 8.23 5.06
C GLY A 148 -2.88 9.15 3.92
N VAL A 149 -3.97 8.79 3.22
CA VAL A 149 -4.56 9.61 2.17
C VAL A 149 -5.18 10.88 2.76
N LEU A 150 -6.02 10.74 3.78
CA LEU A 150 -6.68 11.87 4.44
C LEU A 150 -5.65 12.82 5.08
N HIS A 151 -4.61 12.27 5.73
CA HIS A 151 -3.54 13.05 6.34
C HIS A 151 -2.77 13.89 5.30
N GLN A 152 -2.40 13.29 4.17
CA GLN A 152 -1.72 14.02 3.09
C GLN A 152 -2.60 15.14 2.52
N ALA A 153 -3.88 14.86 2.26
CA ALA A 153 -4.81 15.87 1.74
C ALA A 153 -4.99 17.02 2.73
N LEU A 154 -5.10 16.75 4.02
CA LEU A 154 -5.29 17.76 5.05
C LEU A 154 -4.01 18.52 5.39
N ASN A 155 -2.81 17.94 5.21
CA ASN A 155 -1.56 18.71 5.29
C ASN A 155 -1.51 19.80 4.21
N VAL A 156 -1.85 19.43 2.96
CA VAL A 156 -1.91 20.42 1.88
C VAL A 156 -3.00 21.49 2.16
N ALA A 157 -4.09 21.12 2.85
CA ALA A 157 -5.10 22.08 3.28
C ALA A 157 -4.58 23.06 4.33
N VAL A 158 -3.69 22.62 5.23
CA VAL A 158 -2.97 23.52 6.15
C VAL A 158 -2.06 24.46 5.38
N ASP A 159 -1.25 23.93 4.46
CA ASP A 159 -0.32 24.73 3.63
C ASP A 159 -1.05 25.77 2.76
N ARG A 160 -2.30 25.47 2.34
CA ARG A 160 -3.17 26.38 1.57
C ARG A 160 -4.05 27.28 2.46
N HIS A 161 -3.83 27.29 3.77
CA HIS A 161 -4.61 28.09 4.72
C HIS A 161 -6.13 27.85 4.70
N LEU A 162 -6.55 26.61 4.41
CA LEU A 162 -7.96 26.18 4.50
C LEU A 162 -8.33 25.75 5.92
N ILE A 163 -7.37 25.24 6.66
CA ILE A 163 -7.46 24.83 8.08
C ILE A 163 -6.18 25.22 8.81
N VAL A 164 -6.28 25.47 10.10
CA VAL A 164 -5.13 25.87 10.94
C VAL A 164 -4.24 24.69 11.32
N LYS A 165 -4.85 23.55 11.59
CA LYS A 165 -4.16 22.34 12.04
C LYS A 165 -4.78 21.12 11.38
N ASN A 166 -3.93 20.11 11.13
CA ASN A 166 -4.41 18.85 10.60
C ASN A 166 -5.11 18.02 11.69
N PRO A 167 -6.45 17.79 11.59
CA PRO A 167 -7.17 17.04 12.62
C PRO A 167 -6.81 15.54 12.66
N THR A 168 -6.03 15.05 11.69
CA THR A 168 -5.56 13.66 11.69
C THR A 168 -4.32 13.44 12.55
N ASP A 169 -3.65 14.50 13.04
CA ASP A 169 -2.46 14.39 13.89
C ASP A 169 -2.81 13.87 15.29
N ASP A 170 -3.98 14.23 15.79
CA ASP A 170 -4.43 13.94 17.16
C ASP A 170 -5.31 12.69 17.25
N VAL A 171 -5.20 11.74 16.30
CA VAL A 171 -6.02 10.51 16.30
C VAL A 171 -5.22 9.27 16.67
N THR A 172 -5.90 8.31 17.28
CA THR A 172 -5.33 7.00 17.57
C THR A 172 -5.59 6.04 16.42
N LEU A 173 -4.52 5.55 15.79
CA LEU A 173 -4.60 4.56 14.73
C LEU A 173 -4.73 3.14 15.28
N PRO A 174 -5.48 2.24 14.61
CA PRO A 174 -5.55 0.84 15.00
C PRO A 174 -4.17 0.19 14.97
N LYS A 175 -3.90 -0.74 15.90
CA LYS A 175 -2.62 -1.46 15.95
C LYS A 175 -2.36 -2.18 14.64
N LYS A 176 -1.12 -2.09 14.14
CA LYS A 176 -0.70 -2.82 12.94
C LYS A 176 -0.67 -4.31 13.26
N VAL A 177 -1.54 -5.06 12.62
CA VAL A 177 -1.51 -6.53 12.67
C VAL A 177 -0.79 -7.01 11.41
N THR A 178 0.35 -7.66 11.58
CA THR A 178 1.05 -8.31 10.47
C THR A 178 0.52 -9.72 10.36
N ALA A 179 -0.20 -10.02 9.28
CA ALA A 179 -0.62 -11.39 9.01
C ALA A 179 0.63 -12.26 8.79
N ALA A 180 0.64 -13.43 9.38
CA ALA A 180 1.67 -14.43 9.13
C ALA A 180 1.73 -14.74 7.63
N LYS A 181 2.94 -14.91 7.10
CA LYS A 181 3.15 -15.36 5.72
C LYS A 181 2.97 -16.86 5.69
N THR A 182 2.23 -17.34 4.71
CA THR A 182 2.13 -18.79 4.47
C THR A 182 3.29 -19.20 3.59
N ILE A 183 4.14 -20.09 4.07
CA ILE A 183 5.30 -20.63 3.36
C ILE A 183 5.07 -22.13 3.24
N LEU A 184 5.15 -22.68 2.04
CA LEU A 184 5.07 -24.11 1.83
C LEU A 184 6.35 -24.78 2.36
N ASN A 185 6.20 -25.75 3.25
CA ASN A 185 7.31 -26.60 3.66
C ASN A 185 7.67 -27.61 2.54
N ASP A 186 8.77 -28.38 2.71
CA ASP A 186 9.27 -29.30 1.68
C ASP A 186 8.18 -30.24 1.15
N LYS A 187 7.42 -30.90 2.02
CA LYS A 187 6.33 -31.81 1.64
C LYS A 187 5.17 -31.10 0.93
N GLN A 188 4.86 -29.87 1.36
CA GLN A 188 3.82 -29.08 0.73
C GLN A 188 4.29 -28.57 -0.64
N LEU A 189 5.56 -28.20 -0.77
CA LEU A 189 6.15 -27.79 -2.04
C LEU A 189 6.17 -28.95 -3.04
N GLU A 190 6.57 -30.17 -2.60
CA GLU A 190 6.48 -31.38 -3.42
C GLU A 190 5.05 -31.61 -3.93
N ARG A 191 4.05 -31.53 -3.06
CA ARG A 191 2.63 -31.67 -3.46
C ARG A 191 2.19 -30.59 -4.42
N PHE A 192 2.66 -29.35 -4.25
CA PHE A 192 2.37 -28.26 -5.19
C PHE A 192 3.02 -28.54 -6.55
N MET A 193 4.27 -29.01 -6.57
CA MET A 193 4.98 -29.40 -7.79
C MET A 193 4.29 -30.55 -8.53
N GLU A 194 3.77 -31.56 -7.82
CA GLU A 194 2.97 -32.61 -8.43
C GLU A 194 1.64 -32.08 -9.00
N ALA A 195 0.97 -31.18 -8.28
CA ALA A 195 -0.29 -30.60 -8.75
C ALA A 195 -0.11 -29.77 -10.03
N ILE A 196 0.98 -29.04 -10.17
CA ILE A 196 1.23 -28.26 -11.40
C ILE A 196 1.60 -29.14 -12.59
N LYS A 197 2.21 -30.34 -12.39
CA LYS A 197 2.56 -31.26 -13.49
C LYS A 197 1.36 -31.70 -14.31
N THR A 198 0.19 -31.79 -13.70
CA THR A 198 -1.05 -32.19 -14.36
C THR A 198 -1.72 -31.06 -15.14
N ASP A 199 -1.19 -29.84 -15.04
CA ASP A 199 -1.74 -28.63 -15.66
C ASP A 199 -0.85 -28.18 -16.83
N GLU A 200 -1.04 -28.75 -18.01
CA GLU A 200 -0.23 -28.46 -19.20
C GLU A 200 -0.13 -26.95 -19.52
N HIS A 201 -1.19 -26.19 -19.18
CA HIS A 201 -1.25 -24.76 -19.49
C HIS A 201 -0.48 -23.91 -18.45
N TRP A 202 -0.55 -24.29 -17.18
CA TRP A 202 -0.02 -23.47 -16.08
C TRP A 202 1.24 -24.04 -15.46
N HIS A 203 1.67 -25.25 -15.84
CA HIS A 203 2.89 -25.89 -15.32
C HIS A 203 4.09 -24.94 -15.41
N ASP A 204 4.42 -24.48 -16.59
CA ASP A 204 5.61 -23.64 -16.85
C ASP A 204 5.54 -22.31 -16.13
N PHE A 205 4.33 -21.73 -16.01
CA PHE A 205 4.09 -20.49 -15.31
C PHE A 205 4.44 -20.60 -13.82
N PHE A 206 3.92 -21.60 -13.15
CA PHE A 206 4.19 -21.80 -11.72
C PHE A 206 5.59 -22.37 -11.46
N TYR A 207 6.10 -23.18 -12.37
CA TYR A 207 7.48 -23.67 -12.27
C TYR A 207 8.49 -22.52 -12.33
N LEU A 208 8.29 -21.57 -13.25
CA LEU A 208 9.14 -20.39 -13.33
C LEU A 208 9.00 -19.49 -12.09
N GLU A 209 7.80 -19.32 -11.55
CA GLU A 209 7.58 -18.58 -10.31
C GLU A 209 8.36 -19.17 -9.13
N ILE A 210 8.25 -20.49 -8.92
CA ILE A 210 8.91 -21.21 -7.81
C ILE A 210 10.43 -21.25 -7.97
N THR A 211 10.96 -21.20 -9.20
CA THR A 211 12.41 -21.27 -9.46
C THR A 211 13.08 -19.90 -9.50
N THR A 212 12.31 -18.80 -9.59
CA THR A 212 12.86 -17.44 -9.74
C THR A 212 12.35 -16.44 -8.70
N GLY A 213 11.21 -16.72 -8.07
CA GLY A 213 10.56 -15.82 -7.13
C GLY A 213 10.18 -14.47 -7.72
N LEU A 214 9.81 -14.41 -9.00
CA LEU A 214 9.36 -13.21 -9.68
C LEU A 214 8.11 -12.61 -9.03
N ARG A 215 7.90 -11.30 -9.14
CA ARG A 215 6.59 -10.76 -8.78
C ARG A 215 5.57 -11.15 -9.84
N ARG A 216 4.32 -11.42 -9.44
CA ARG A 216 3.23 -11.81 -10.36
C ARG A 216 3.17 -10.97 -11.64
N GLY A 217 3.23 -9.64 -11.51
CA GLY A 217 3.19 -8.75 -12.66
C GLY A 217 4.47 -8.81 -13.53
N GLU A 218 5.63 -9.11 -12.93
CA GLU A 218 6.88 -9.33 -13.67
C GLU A 218 6.78 -10.62 -14.49
N LEU A 219 6.30 -11.71 -13.87
CA LEU A 219 6.11 -13.00 -14.51
C LEU A 219 5.14 -12.91 -15.71
N CYS A 220 3.98 -12.27 -15.53
CA CYS A 220 3.01 -12.05 -16.61
C CYS A 220 3.55 -11.15 -17.73
N GLY A 221 4.49 -10.27 -17.42
CA GLY A 221 5.06 -9.32 -18.38
C GLY A 221 6.29 -9.80 -19.12
N LEU A 222 6.69 -11.07 -18.99
CA LEU A 222 7.87 -11.63 -19.66
C LEU A 222 7.63 -11.83 -21.16
N MET A 223 8.63 -11.42 -21.93
CA MET A 223 8.69 -11.63 -23.38
C MET A 223 9.88 -12.52 -23.75
N TRP A 224 9.84 -13.14 -24.93
CA TRP A 224 10.97 -13.95 -25.42
C TRP A 224 12.25 -13.16 -25.62
N THR A 225 12.17 -11.85 -25.80
CA THR A 225 13.32 -10.94 -25.85
C THR A 225 14.00 -10.75 -24.49
N ASP A 226 13.40 -11.23 -23.40
CA ASP A 226 13.98 -11.18 -22.06
C ASP A 226 14.74 -12.46 -21.70
N PHE A 227 14.58 -13.54 -22.48
CA PHE A 227 15.22 -14.83 -22.26
C PHE A 227 16.39 -15.05 -23.21
N ASP A 228 17.56 -15.27 -22.65
CA ASP A 228 18.80 -15.63 -23.35
C ASP A 228 19.13 -17.08 -22.99
N ALA A 229 18.88 -18.01 -23.93
CA ALA A 229 19.10 -19.43 -23.73
C ALA A 229 20.58 -19.80 -23.66
N GLU A 230 21.45 -19.13 -24.42
CA GLU A 230 22.89 -19.41 -24.44
C GLU A 230 23.53 -19.01 -23.11
N LYS A 231 23.18 -17.82 -22.59
CA LYS A 231 23.65 -17.38 -21.29
C LYS A 231 22.87 -17.99 -20.13
N GLY A 232 21.74 -18.64 -20.38
CA GLY A 232 20.85 -19.17 -19.35
C GLY A 232 20.37 -18.06 -18.41
N THR A 233 19.92 -16.91 -18.96
CA THR A 233 19.52 -15.75 -18.17
C THR A 233 18.14 -15.24 -18.55
N LEU A 234 17.46 -14.63 -17.56
CA LEU A 234 16.19 -13.96 -17.73
C LEU A 234 16.32 -12.51 -17.23
N THR A 235 15.98 -11.55 -18.07
CA THR A 235 16.02 -10.13 -17.74
C THR A 235 14.65 -9.61 -17.37
N VAL A 236 14.49 -9.12 -16.16
CA VAL A 236 13.24 -8.47 -15.72
C VAL A 236 13.28 -6.99 -16.11
N ARG A 237 12.42 -6.56 -17.03
CA ARG A 237 12.39 -5.18 -17.56
C ARG A 237 11.11 -4.45 -17.27
N ARG A 238 9.99 -5.18 -17.18
CA ARG A 238 8.63 -4.63 -17.09
C ARG A 238 7.77 -5.36 -16.08
N THR A 239 6.65 -4.76 -15.75
CA THR A 239 5.63 -5.37 -14.91
C THR A 239 4.25 -5.11 -15.51
N LEU A 240 3.40 -6.11 -15.50
CA LEU A 240 2.03 -6.02 -15.97
C LEU A 240 1.10 -5.65 -14.83
N HIS A 241 0.22 -4.70 -15.06
CA HIS A 241 -0.78 -4.25 -14.11
C HIS A 241 -2.18 -4.36 -14.71
N ASN A 242 -3.16 -4.73 -13.88
CA ASN A 242 -4.56 -4.63 -14.27
C ASN A 242 -4.95 -3.15 -14.40
N LYS A 243 -5.75 -2.83 -15.40
CA LYS A 243 -6.36 -1.51 -15.57
C LYS A 243 -7.74 -1.51 -14.94
N GLU A 244 -8.14 -0.41 -14.33
CA GLU A 244 -9.51 -0.20 -13.85
C GLU A 244 -10.46 -0.17 -15.06
N GLY A 245 -11.58 -0.88 -14.97
CA GLY A 245 -12.50 -1.06 -16.09
C GLY A 245 -12.14 -2.19 -17.06
N GLY A 246 -11.06 -2.93 -16.80
CA GLY A 246 -10.62 -4.09 -17.59
C GLY A 246 -9.37 -3.84 -18.44
N GLY A 247 -8.75 -4.94 -18.90
CA GLY A 247 -7.49 -4.89 -19.62
C GLY A 247 -6.26 -4.72 -18.72
N TYR A 248 -5.13 -4.34 -19.33
CA TYR A 248 -3.84 -4.18 -18.65
C TYR A 248 -3.09 -2.95 -19.16
N TYR A 249 -2.08 -2.56 -18.39
CA TYR A 249 -1.03 -1.68 -18.88
C TYR A 249 0.34 -2.22 -18.46
N VAL A 250 1.33 -1.97 -19.30
CA VAL A 250 2.72 -2.34 -19.04
C VAL A 250 3.40 -1.17 -18.35
N GLY A 251 3.87 -1.41 -17.13
CA GLY A 251 4.66 -0.45 -16.38
C GLY A 251 6.13 -0.82 -16.37
N GLU A 252 7.00 0.17 -16.25
CA GLU A 252 8.40 -0.08 -15.92
C GLU A 252 8.53 -0.64 -14.50
N THR A 253 9.61 -1.37 -14.26
CA THR A 253 9.92 -1.85 -12.90
C THR A 253 9.99 -0.67 -11.92
N LYS A 254 9.43 -0.85 -10.73
CA LYS A 254 9.17 0.21 -9.74
C LYS A 254 10.41 0.98 -9.26
N THR A 255 11.60 0.40 -9.42
CA THR A 255 12.89 0.96 -8.98
C THR A 255 14.01 0.49 -9.92
N GLY A 256 15.16 1.16 -9.92
CA GLY A 256 16.36 0.69 -10.63
C GLY A 256 16.76 -0.75 -10.26
N ALA A 257 16.54 -1.15 -8.99
CA ALA A 257 16.74 -2.53 -8.53
C ALA A 257 15.71 -3.53 -9.11
N GLY A 258 14.60 -3.04 -9.65
CA GLY A 258 13.60 -3.89 -10.31
C GLY A 258 14.08 -4.41 -11.66
N ARG A 259 14.93 -3.66 -12.39
CA ARG A 259 15.56 -4.11 -13.62
C ARG A 259 16.78 -4.94 -13.25
N ARG A 260 16.68 -6.24 -13.43
CA ARG A 260 17.70 -7.21 -13.03
C ARG A 260 17.80 -8.39 -13.98
N ILE A 261 18.95 -9.05 -13.95
CA ILE A 261 19.20 -10.29 -14.68
C ILE A 261 19.22 -11.42 -13.64
N ILE A 262 18.47 -12.46 -13.91
CA ILE A 262 18.40 -13.69 -13.08
C ILE A 262 19.09 -14.79 -13.87
N LYS A 263 20.06 -15.47 -13.25
CA LYS A 263 20.64 -16.70 -13.77
C LYS A 263 19.67 -17.84 -13.49
N LEU A 264 19.26 -18.56 -14.51
CA LEU A 264 18.29 -19.64 -14.41
C LEU A 264 18.97 -20.98 -14.15
N PRO A 265 18.34 -21.89 -13.39
CA PRO A 265 18.75 -23.29 -13.33
C PRO A 265 18.68 -23.96 -14.72
N PRO A 266 19.53 -24.95 -15.02
CA PRO A 266 19.51 -25.65 -16.32
C PRO A 266 18.15 -26.21 -16.70
N SER A 267 17.39 -26.77 -15.74
CA SER A 267 16.05 -27.29 -15.96
C SER A 267 15.06 -26.20 -16.41
N THR A 268 15.16 -24.99 -15.85
CA THR A 268 14.33 -23.85 -16.25
C THR A 268 14.72 -23.32 -17.65
N VAL A 269 16.01 -23.35 -17.98
CA VAL A 269 16.51 -22.99 -19.32
C VAL A 269 15.94 -23.96 -20.36
N GLN A 270 16.02 -25.25 -20.08
CA GLN A 270 15.46 -26.29 -20.95
C GLN A 270 13.97 -26.09 -21.17
N LEU A 271 13.19 -25.97 -20.09
CA LEU A 271 11.74 -25.75 -20.12
C LEU A 271 11.36 -24.55 -20.97
N LEU A 272 12.01 -23.40 -20.77
CA LEU A 272 11.73 -22.20 -21.56
C LEU A 272 12.18 -22.34 -23.02
N SER A 273 13.25 -23.09 -23.30
CA SER A 273 13.72 -23.34 -24.67
C SER A 273 12.75 -24.23 -25.44
N GLU A 274 12.19 -25.26 -24.79
CA GLU A 274 11.17 -26.13 -25.37
C GLU A 274 9.88 -25.35 -25.65
N ARG A 275 9.40 -24.58 -24.67
CA ARG A 275 8.24 -23.72 -24.82
C ARG A 275 8.41 -22.69 -25.96
N LYS A 276 9.61 -22.09 -26.12
CA LYS A 276 9.90 -21.13 -27.18
C LYS A 276 9.74 -21.70 -28.58
N ARG A 277 10.07 -22.98 -28.79
CA ARG A 277 9.97 -23.64 -30.11
C ARG A 277 8.55 -23.71 -30.64
N THR A 278 7.56 -23.79 -29.74
CA THR A 278 6.13 -23.91 -30.10
C THR A 278 5.37 -22.59 -29.96
N SER A 279 6.02 -21.54 -29.44
CA SER A 279 5.36 -20.26 -29.17
C SER A 279 5.15 -19.45 -30.44
N ILE A 280 3.94 -18.97 -30.66
CA ILE A 280 3.55 -18.04 -31.72
C ILE A 280 3.40 -16.60 -31.20
N SER A 281 3.54 -16.39 -29.90
CA SER A 281 3.39 -15.11 -29.22
C SER A 281 4.73 -14.48 -28.90
N GLN A 282 4.77 -13.16 -28.76
CA GLN A 282 5.92 -12.45 -28.18
C GLN A 282 6.07 -12.68 -26.66
N TRP A 283 4.97 -13.02 -25.98
CA TRP A 283 4.91 -13.25 -24.55
C TRP A 283 5.36 -14.67 -24.20
N ILE A 284 6.11 -14.85 -23.12
CA ILE A 284 6.43 -16.19 -22.61
C ILE A 284 5.15 -16.89 -22.12
N PHE A 285 4.25 -16.12 -21.51
CA PHE A 285 2.94 -16.59 -21.05
C PHE A 285 1.83 -15.77 -21.70
N PRO A 286 1.38 -16.15 -22.89
CA PRO A 286 0.30 -15.46 -23.57
C PRO A 286 -1.07 -15.79 -22.96
N ASN A 287 -2.05 -14.96 -23.26
CA ASN A 287 -3.45 -15.28 -23.01
C ASN A 287 -3.86 -16.47 -23.91
N PRO A 288 -4.52 -17.52 -23.36
CA PRO A 288 -4.89 -18.70 -24.13
C PRO A 288 -5.86 -18.43 -25.28
N ILE A 289 -6.70 -17.40 -25.16
CA ILE A 289 -7.73 -17.06 -26.15
C ILE A 289 -7.20 -15.99 -27.11
N HIS A 290 -6.38 -15.07 -26.62
CA HIS A 290 -5.81 -13.94 -27.34
C HIS A 290 -4.28 -13.97 -27.24
N PRO A 291 -3.57 -14.79 -28.06
CA PRO A 291 -2.13 -14.98 -27.94
C PRO A 291 -1.28 -13.72 -28.17
N GLU A 292 -1.84 -12.70 -28.79
CA GLU A 292 -1.27 -11.36 -28.91
C GLU A 292 -1.14 -10.62 -27.59
N ASP A 293 -1.99 -10.96 -26.61
CA ASP A 293 -2.01 -10.40 -25.28
C ASP A 293 -1.28 -11.31 -24.27
N PRO A 294 -0.74 -10.75 -23.17
CA PRO A 294 -0.17 -11.52 -22.08
C PRO A 294 -1.26 -12.15 -21.22
N ILE A 295 -0.88 -13.16 -20.46
CA ILE A 295 -1.74 -13.69 -19.41
C ILE A 295 -2.02 -12.65 -18.33
N MET A 296 -3.28 -12.50 -17.95
CA MET A 296 -3.68 -11.52 -16.94
C MET A 296 -3.24 -11.94 -15.54
N PRO A 297 -2.70 -11.01 -14.72
CA PRO A 297 -2.24 -11.35 -13.36
C PRO A 297 -3.31 -12.00 -12.49
N ASN A 298 -4.58 -11.64 -12.66
CA ASN A 298 -5.68 -12.24 -11.90
C ASN A 298 -5.95 -13.70 -12.31
N SER A 299 -5.74 -14.08 -13.59
CA SER A 299 -5.92 -15.46 -14.04
C SER A 299 -4.94 -16.41 -13.33
N GLY A 300 -3.66 -16.02 -13.22
CA GLY A 300 -2.66 -16.78 -12.47
C GLY A 300 -3.02 -16.94 -10.98
N TYR A 301 -3.55 -15.89 -10.37
CA TYR A 301 -4.01 -15.96 -8.98
C TYR A 301 -5.20 -16.92 -8.82
N THR A 302 -6.19 -16.83 -9.68
CA THR A 302 -7.39 -17.69 -9.63
C THR A 302 -7.02 -19.17 -9.85
N ARG A 303 -6.12 -19.46 -10.81
CA ARG A 303 -5.66 -20.83 -11.05
C ARG A 303 -4.85 -21.38 -9.86
N MET A 304 -3.96 -20.58 -9.29
CA MET A 304 -3.23 -20.96 -8.07
C MET A 304 -4.16 -21.41 -6.95
N LYS A 305 -5.23 -20.62 -6.69
CA LYS A 305 -6.20 -20.97 -5.64
C LYS A 305 -6.86 -22.32 -5.88
N LYS A 306 -7.21 -22.61 -7.13
CA LYS A 306 -7.77 -23.94 -7.50
C LYS A 306 -6.76 -25.04 -7.27
N LEU A 307 -5.51 -24.90 -7.73
CA LEU A 307 -4.45 -25.89 -7.55
C LEU A 307 -4.16 -26.16 -6.06
N LEU A 308 -4.11 -25.10 -5.24
CA LEU A 308 -3.92 -25.26 -3.80
C LEU A 308 -5.07 -26.05 -3.14
N ALA A 309 -6.30 -25.75 -3.52
CA ALA A 309 -7.48 -26.45 -3.01
C ALA A 309 -7.51 -27.93 -3.47
N GLU A 310 -7.27 -28.19 -4.76
CA GLU A 310 -7.19 -29.53 -5.34
C GLU A 310 -6.09 -30.39 -4.71
N ALA A 311 -4.93 -29.76 -4.39
CA ALA A 311 -3.82 -30.43 -3.72
C ALA A 311 -3.98 -30.50 -2.18
N GLY A 312 -5.05 -29.98 -1.59
CA GLY A 312 -5.23 -29.91 -0.13
C GLY A 312 -4.12 -29.14 0.58
N LEU A 313 -3.64 -28.07 -0.06
CA LEU A 313 -2.62 -27.16 0.46
C LEU A 313 -3.26 -25.95 1.14
N PRO A 314 -2.55 -25.28 2.08
CA PRO A 314 -3.08 -24.12 2.76
C PRO A 314 -3.38 -22.99 1.78
N ASP A 315 -4.44 -22.22 2.06
CA ASP A 315 -4.73 -21.02 1.30
C ASP A 315 -3.64 -19.97 1.50
N MET A 316 -3.16 -19.39 0.39
CA MET A 316 -2.07 -18.42 0.41
C MET A 316 -2.22 -17.37 -0.70
N ARG A 317 -1.56 -16.25 -0.53
CA ARG A 317 -1.50 -15.20 -1.56
C ARG A 317 -0.48 -15.58 -2.62
N PHE A 318 -0.65 -15.08 -3.85
CA PHE A 318 0.32 -15.32 -4.92
C PHE A 318 1.76 -14.93 -4.51
N HIS A 319 1.90 -13.82 -3.80
CA HIS A 319 3.21 -13.37 -3.33
C HIS A 319 3.87 -14.30 -2.30
N ASP A 320 3.10 -15.18 -1.68
CA ASP A 320 3.62 -16.15 -0.72
C ASP A 320 4.37 -17.30 -1.41
N LEU A 321 4.14 -17.56 -2.75
CA LEU A 321 5.01 -18.44 -3.56
C LEU A 321 6.44 -17.89 -3.66
N ARG A 322 6.56 -16.57 -3.88
CA ARG A 322 7.86 -15.89 -3.86
C ARG A 322 8.50 -15.95 -2.47
N HIS A 323 7.71 -15.88 -1.39
CA HIS A 323 8.22 -16.08 -0.04
C HIS A 323 8.69 -17.51 0.18
N THR A 324 7.98 -18.49 -0.38
CA THR A 324 8.40 -19.90 -0.37
C THR A 324 9.74 -20.07 -1.08
N PHE A 325 9.88 -19.57 -2.33
CA PHE A 325 11.18 -19.58 -3.04
C PHE A 325 12.30 -18.98 -2.19
N ALA A 326 12.08 -17.79 -1.65
CA ALA A 326 13.11 -17.08 -0.90
C ALA A 326 13.52 -17.79 0.38
N THR A 327 12.57 -18.42 1.08
CA THR A 327 12.85 -19.21 2.28
C THR A 327 13.67 -20.44 1.93
N HIS A 328 13.25 -21.22 0.93
CA HIS A 328 13.98 -22.41 0.50
C HIS A 328 15.38 -22.07 -0.04
N ALA A 329 15.53 -20.97 -0.78
CA ALA A 329 16.85 -20.51 -1.25
C ALA A 329 17.80 -20.20 -0.08
N LEU A 330 17.33 -19.46 0.94
CA LEU A 330 18.13 -19.16 2.13
C LEU A 330 18.49 -20.43 2.94
N THR A 331 17.52 -21.31 3.17
CA THR A 331 17.78 -22.57 3.89
C THR A 331 18.72 -23.51 3.11
N SER A 332 18.74 -23.41 1.78
CA SER A 332 19.69 -24.11 0.92
C SER A 332 21.09 -23.49 0.85
N GLY A 333 21.30 -22.31 1.48
CA GLY A 333 22.60 -21.69 1.60
C GLY A 333 22.87 -20.51 0.67
N VAL A 334 21.87 -20.04 -0.09
CA VAL A 334 22.02 -18.79 -0.86
C VAL A 334 22.11 -17.61 0.12
N ASP A 335 23.16 -16.80 -0.02
CA ASP A 335 23.34 -15.64 0.86
C ASP A 335 22.26 -14.56 0.64
N ALA A 336 21.95 -13.80 1.69
CA ALA A 336 20.86 -12.83 1.69
C ALA A 336 21.07 -11.68 0.68
N LYS A 337 22.32 -11.31 0.37
CA LYS A 337 22.62 -10.24 -0.58
C LYS A 337 22.35 -10.71 -2.03
N THR A 338 22.81 -11.89 -2.38
CA THR A 338 22.51 -12.55 -3.66
C THR A 338 21.01 -12.74 -3.84
N LEU A 339 20.34 -13.28 -2.84
CA LEU A 339 18.88 -13.46 -2.87
C LEU A 339 18.15 -12.12 -3.02
N SER A 340 18.57 -11.07 -2.31
CA SER A 340 18.02 -9.73 -2.45
C SER A 340 18.16 -9.19 -3.89
N GLY A 341 19.29 -9.48 -4.55
CA GLY A 341 19.52 -9.17 -5.96
C GLY A 341 18.56 -9.92 -6.89
N ILE A 342 18.43 -11.24 -6.72
CA ILE A 342 17.50 -12.09 -7.49
C ILE A 342 16.06 -11.57 -7.35
N LEU A 343 15.66 -11.28 -6.12
CA LEU A 343 14.31 -10.79 -5.83
C LEU A 343 14.10 -9.32 -6.25
N GLY A 344 15.15 -8.53 -6.47
CA GLY A 344 15.02 -7.10 -6.77
C GLY A 344 14.47 -6.30 -5.59
N HIS A 345 14.98 -6.55 -4.39
CA HIS A 345 14.72 -5.73 -3.21
C HIS A 345 15.68 -4.53 -3.19
N THR A 346 15.15 -3.34 -2.91
CA THR A 346 15.96 -2.11 -2.83
C THR A 346 16.87 -2.07 -1.60
N LYS A 347 16.53 -2.83 -0.56
CA LYS A 347 17.30 -2.95 0.69
C LYS A 347 17.43 -4.40 1.09
N THR A 348 18.66 -4.87 1.34
CA THR A 348 18.93 -6.24 1.81
C THR A 348 18.33 -6.49 3.20
N SER A 349 18.22 -5.43 4.04
CA SER A 349 17.55 -5.52 5.34
C SER A 349 16.11 -6.03 5.22
N PHE A 350 15.40 -5.66 4.14
CA PHE A 350 14.04 -6.18 3.90
C PHE A 350 14.02 -7.70 3.71
N THR A 351 15.04 -8.26 3.05
CA THR A 351 15.19 -9.71 2.89
C THR A 351 15.47 -10.37 4.25
N LEU A 352 16.39 -9.82 5.03
CA LEU A 352 16.70 -10.32 6.37
C LEU A 352 15.48 -10.22 7.29
N ASP A 353 14.86 -9.06 7.43
CA ASP A 353 13.69 -8.84 8.30
C ASP A 353 12.50 -9.73 7.92
N THR A 354 12.40 -10.07 6.61
CA THR A 354 11.31 -10.88 6.10
C THR A 354 11.49 -12.35 6.40
N TYR A 355 12.73 -12.84 6.47
CA TYR A 355 13.08 -14.27 6.51
C TYR A 355 13.87 -14.68 7.77
N THR A 356 14.11 -13.79 8.73
CA THR A 356 14.82 -14.07 9.99
C THR A 356 14.17 -15.15 10.87
N HIS A 357 12.90 -15.51 10.60
CA HIS A 357 12.22 -16.57 11.37
C HIS A 357 12.65 -18.01 11.00
N VAL A 358 13.53 -18.15 10.00
CA VAL A 358 14.05 -19.47 9.53
C VAL A 358 15.27 -19.97 10.35
N THR A 359 15.62 -19.29 11.42
CA THR A 359 16.92 -19.31 12.08
C THR A 359 17.37 -20.62 12.75
N GLY A 360 16.48 -21.55 13.11
CA GLY A 360 16.89 -22.78 13.81
C GLY A 360 17.77 -23.73 12.98
N ASP A 361 17.40 -23.95 11.72
CA ASP A 361 18.17 -24.80 10.80
C ASP A 361 19.41 -24.11 10.22
N MET A 362 19.35 -22.78 10.05
CA MET A 362 20.51 -21.98 9.64
C MET A 362 21.59 -21.98 10.71
N HIS A 363 21.25 -21.90 11.99
CA HIS A 363 22.21 -21.99 13.08
C HIS A 363 22.88 -23.36 13.14
N ARG A 364 22.14 -24.44 12.92
CA ARG A 364 22.70 -25.79 12.85
C ARG A 364 23.67 -25.97 11.68
N LYS A 365 23.31 -25.51 10.49
CA LYS A 365 24.17 -25.52 9.29
C LYS A 365 25.42 -24.66 9.49
N ALA A 366 25.24 -23.44 10.02
CA ALA A 366 26.38 -22.56 10.32
C ALA A 366 27.35 -23.20 11.33
N SER A 367 26.83 -23.83 12.40
CA SER A 367 27.66 -24.58 13.36
C SER A 367 28.40 -25.74 12.70
N GLY A 368 27.77 -26.48 11.76
CA GLY A 368 28.42 -27.52 10.98
C GLY A 368 29.54 -26.98 10.11
N ILE A 369 29.31 -25.90 9.35
CA ILE A 369 30.33 -25.26 8.50
C ILE A 369 31.49 -24.72 9.33
N VAL A 370 31.24 -24.09 10.47
CA VAL A 370 32.29 -23.63 11.38
C VAL A 370 33.08 -24.80 11.95
N GLY A 371 32.37 -25.89 12.34
CA GLY A 371 33.00 -27.11 12.84
C GLY A 371 33.92 -27.77 11.78
N GLU A 372 33.45 -27.88 10.54
CA GLU A 372 34.20 -28.39 9.40
C GLU A 372 35.43 -27.52 9.10
N PHE A 373 35.27 -26.21 9.00
CA PHE A 373 36.36 -25.27 8.85
C PHE A 373 37.38 -25.36 10.00
N MET A 374 36.93 -25.48 11.27
CA MET A 374 37.82 -25.55 12.42
C MET A 374 38.54 -26.91 12.50
N SER A 375 37.94 -28.02 12.01
CA SER A 375 38.56 -29.34 12.02
C SER A 375 39.86 -29.39 11.20
N ASP A 376 39.93 -28.58 10.11
CA ASP A 376 41.14 -28.48 9.27
C ASP A 376 42.35 -27.85 10.00
N PHE A 377 42.07 -27.10 11.09
CA PHE A 377 43.12 -26.48 11.91
C PHE A 377 43.47 -27.33 13.16
N VAL A 378 42.55 -28.10 13.69
CA VAL A 378 42.76 -28.90 14.92
C VAL A 378 43.55 -30.21 14.62
N VAL A 379 43.51 -30.74 13.41
CA VAL A 379 44.18 -31.98 13.00
C VAL A 379 45.67 -31.74 12.63
N LYS A 380 46.17 -30.53 12.64
CA LYS A 380 47.55 -30.15 12.33
C LYS A 380 48.39 -29.75 13.54
N GLY A 381 47.92 -30.07 14.78
CA GLY A 381 48.65 -29.81 16.03
C GLY A 381 49.31 -31.06 16.61
#